data_e59d3cde829d9c762c50be2e383f3605
#
_entry.id   e59d3cde829d9c762c50be2e383f3605
#
_cell.length_a   1.000
_cell.length_b   1.000
_cell.length_c   1.000
_cell.angle_alpha   90.00
_cell.angle_beta   90.00
_cell.angle_gamma   90.00
#
_symmetry.space_group_name_H-M   'P 1'
#
loop_
_entity.id
_entity.type
_entity.pdbx_description
1 polymer ?
#
loop_
_entity_poly.entity_id
_entity_poly.type
_entity_poly.pdbx_seq_one_letter_code
_entity_poly.pdbx_strand_id
1 'polypeptide(L)'
;MNASSTADISFILLIFFLVTTSMDTDSGLARRLPPPPEDEQNEAQIDVKERNVLMVKVNAAGQLMCGGDFIEIDQLCDRVKDFVKNENNSPNLPEKHAKNIPLLGVCAVTDKHVVSVQTDRGTSYNVYFQVQNELVRAYNELRDELSKAKFGKLYGALDDEHQAAIREYYPQKISEAEPKNYGGTD
;
A
#
# COMPACT_ATOMS: atom_id res chain seq x y z
N MET A 1 -53.23 -25.54 18.03
CA MET A 1 -52.32 -24.51 17.52
C MET A 1 -52.31 -24.63 16.01
N ASN A 2 -52.63 -23.56 15.30
CA ASN A 2 -52.75 -23.60 13.83
C ASN A 2 -51.34 -23.65 13.21
N ALA A 3 -51.02 -24.75 12.50
CA ALA A 3 -49.75 -24.91 11.80
C ALA A 3 -49.39 -23.74 10.85
N SER A 4 -50.43 -23.10 10.31
CA SER A 4 -50.30 -21.92 9.46
C SER A 4 -49.69 -20.70 10.18
N SER A 5 -50.07 -20.46 11.45
CA SER A 5 -49.52 -19.33 12.24
C SER A 5 -48.06 -19.57 12.63
N THR A 6 -47.66 -20.81 12.85
CA THR A 6 -46.27 -21.16 13.18
C THR A 6 -45.36 -21.02 11.95
N ALA A 7 -45.87 -21.38 10.77
CA ALA A 7 -45.12 -21.21 9.51
C ALA A 7 -44.90 -19.71 9.17
N ASP A 8 -45.89 -18.87 9.44
CA ASP A 8 -45.78 -17.44 9.16
C ASP A 8 -44.75 -16.74 10.07
N ILE A 9 -44.76 -17.10 11.37
CA ILE A 9 -43.73 -16.60 12.30
C ILE A 9 -42.33 -17.06 11.90
N SER A 10 -42.19 -18.34 11.50
CA SER A 10 -40.91 -18.88 11.07
C SER A 10 -40.39 -18.17 9.77
N PHE A 11 -41.30 -17.84 8.86
CA PHE A 11 -40.97 -17.13 7.63
C PHE A 11 -40.53 -15.69 7.90
N ILE A 12 -41.22 -14.97 8.79
CA ILE A 12 -40.86 -13.60 9.19
C ILE A 12 -39.51 -13.59 9.91
N LEU A 13 -39.24 -14.56 10.79
CA LEU A 13 -37.94 -14.71 11.45
C LEU A 13 -36.83 -14.98 10.44
N LEU A 14 -37.08 -15.84 9.44
CA LEU A 14 -36.11 -16.13 8.39
C LEU A 14 -35.76 -14.86 7.57
N ILE A 15 -36.75 -14.10 7.17
CA ILE A 15 -36.54 -12.81 6.46
C ILE A 15 -35.81 -11.80 7.35
N PHE A 16 -36.17 -11.73 8.64
CA PHE A 16 -35.51 -10.85 9.59
C PHE A 16 -34.02 -11.19 9.71
N PHE A 17 -33.66 -12.47 9.88
CA PHE A 17 -32.26 -12.89 9.91
C PHE A 17 -31.56 -12.62 8.58
N LEU A 18 -32.19 -12.83 7.44
CA LEU A 18 -31.61 -12.58 6.13
C LEU A 18 -31.29 -11.10 5.92
N VAL A 19 -32.14 -10.19 6.38
CA VAL A 19 -31.92 -8.74 6.29
C VAL A 19 -30.91 -8.24 7.31
N THR A 20 -30.92 -8.81 8.54
CA THR A 20 -29.99 -8.40 9.61
C THR A 20 -28.57 -8.99 9.45
N THR A 21 -28.42 -10.10 8.70
CA THR A 21 -27.11 -10.71 8.40
C THR A 21 -26.47 -10.14 7.13
N SER A 22 -27.08 -9.18 6.44
CA SER A 22 -26.41 -8.38 5.44
C SER A 22 -25.35 -7.52 6.15
N MET A 23 -24.23 -8.13 6.51
CA MET A 23 -23.05 -7.39 6.94
C MET A 23 -22.56 -6.62 5.74
N ASP A 24 -22.64 -5.28 5.81
CA ASP A 24 -21.81 -4.44 4.97
C ASP A 24 -20.38 -4.97 5.09
N THR A 25 -19.87 -5.51 4.00
CA THR A 25 -18.43 -5.76 3.92
C THR A 25 -17.79 -4.39 3.90
N ASP A 26 -17.41 -3.91 5.07
CA ASP A 26 -16.51 -2.78 5.18
C ASP A 26 -15.38 -3.00 4.18
N SER A 27 -15.31 -2.12 3.21
CA SER A 27 -14.20 -2.06 2.25
C SER A 27 -12.97 -1.52 2.99
N GLY A 28 -12.58 -2.25 4.03
CA GLY A 28 -11.36 -1.99 4.77
C GLY A 28 -10.15 -2.23 3.88
N LEU A 29 -9.11 -1.44 4.07
CA LEU A 29 -7.83 -1.64 3.42
C LEU A 29 -7.33 -3.05 3.81
N ALA A 30 -7.45 -4.02 2.89
CA ALA A 30 -6.95 -5.37 3.12
C ALA A 30 -5.42 -5.33 3.15
N ARG A 31 -4.86 -5.19 4.35
CA ARG A 31 -3.43 -5.24 4.58
C ARG A 31 -3.05 -6.63 5.09
N ARG A 32 -2.21 -7.30 4.34
CA ARG A 32 -1.58 -8.54 4.80
C ARG A 32 -0.50 -8.17 5.79
N LEU A 33 -0.69 -8.47 7.06
CA LEU A 33 0.38 -8.37 8.06
C LEU A 33 1.56 -9.27 7.64
N PRO A 34 2.79 -8.82 7.80
CA PRO A 34 3.95 -9.68 7.62
C PRO A 34 3.80 -10.92 8.52
N PRO A 35 4.27 -12.10 8.09
CA PRO A 35 4.35 -13.25 8.99
C PRO A 35 5.21 -12.88 10.21
N PRO A 36 4.91 -13.44 11.40
CA PRO A 36 5.77 -13.22 12.56
C PRO A 36 7.22 -13.58 12.22
N PRO A 37 8.21 -12.85 12.75
CA PRO A 37 9.61 -13.13 12.48
C PRO A 37 9.90 -14.58 12.87
N GLU A 38 10.22 -15.42 11.89
CA GLU A 38 10.84 -16.71 12.14
C GLU A 38 12.28 -16.42 12.57
N ASP A 39 12.59 -16.80 13.81
CA ASP A 39 13.89 -16.80 14.48
C ASP A 39 15.02 -15.95 13.88
N GLU A 40 15.54 -15.03 14.69
CA GLU A 40 16.56 -14.00 14.46
C GLU A 40 17.90 -14.48 13.87
N GLN A 41 17.98 -15.59 13.14
CA GLN A 41 19.25 -16.14 12.68
C GLN A 41 19.51 -16.06 11.17
N ASN A 42 18.60 -15.49 10.37
CA ASN A 42 18.83 -15.25 8.95
C ASN A 42 18.25 -13.92 8.46
N GLU A 43 18.41 -12.83 9.21
CA GLU A 43 18.48 -11.53 8.56
C GLU A 43 19.81 -11.50 7.78
N ALA A 44 19.77 -12.05 6.56
CA ALA A 44 20.62 -11.52 5.53
C ALA A 44 20.34 -10.03 5.56
N GLN A 45 21.24 -9.22 6.12
CA GLN A 45 21.25 -7.78 6.00
C GLN A 45 21.17 -7.52 4.51
N ILE A 46 19.92 -7.35 4.03
CA ILE A 46 19.71 -6.77 2.71
C ILE A 46 20.28 -5.37 2.90
N ASP A 47 21.51 -5.19 2.45
CA ASP A 47 22.19 -3.90 2.41
C ASP A 47 21.37 -3.01 1.46
N VAL A 48 20.26 -2.49 2.00
CA VAL A 48 19.35 -1.62 1.28
C VAL A 48 20.10 -0.30 1.16
N LYS A 49 20.69 -0.06 0.01
CA LYS A 49 21.35 1.20 -0.27
C LYS A 49 20.40 2.35 0.10
N GLU A 50 20.91 3.36 0.80
CA GLU A 50 20.10 4.52 1.25
C GLU A 50 19.28 5.13 0.12
N ARG A 51 19.81 5.17 -1.10
CA ARG A 51 19.11 5.65 -2.31
C ARG A 51 17.83 4.88 -2.65
N ASN A 52 17.68 3.65 -2.15
CA ASN A 52 16.53 2.79 -2.40
C ASN A 52 15.43 2.94 -1.32
N VAL A 53 15.67 3.77 -0.30
CA VAL A 53 14.73 3.99 0.80
C VAL A 53 14.17 5.40 0.77
N LEU A 54 12.86 5.52 0.65
CA LEU A 54 12.16 6.79 0.85
C LEU A 54 11.61 6.82 2.28
N MET A 55 12.18 7.67 3.11
CA MET A 55 11.68 7.86 4.47
C MET A 55 10.50 8.82 4.49
N VAL A 56 9.36 8.36 4.99
CA VAL A 56 8.15 9.13 5.23
C VAL A 56 7.92 9.18 6.74
N LYS A 57 8.08 10.35 7.34
CA LYS A 57 7.91 10.56 8.77
C LYS A 57 6.71 11.45 9.06
N VAL A 58 5.92 11.09 10.06
CA VAL A 58 4.77 11.87 10.51
C VAL A 58 4.92 12.14 11.99
N ASN A 59 4.90 13.40 12.39
CA ASN A 59 4.99 13.79 13.80
C ASN A 59 3.60 13.83 14.47
N ALA A 60 3.59 14.02 15.78
CA ALA A 60 2.37 14.11 16.58
C ALA A 60 1.46 15.29 16.18
N ALA A 61 2.01 16.35 15.60
CA ALA A 61 1.26 17.49 15.10
C ALA A 61 0.65 17.24 13.69
N GLY A 62 0.90 16.06 13.09
CA GLY A 62 0.40 15.72 11.76
C GLY A 62 1.22 16.29 10.61
N GLN A 63 2.40 16.85 10.89
CA GLN A 63 3.29 17.34 9.84
C GLN A 63 4.02 16.16 9.20
N LEU A 64 4.11 16.20 7.88
CA LEU A 64 4.71 15.15 7.05
C LEU A 64 6.08 15.58 6.54
N MET A 65 7.06 14.70 6.71
CA MET A 65 8.39 14.83 6.11
C MET A 65 8.64 13.65 5.16
N CYS A 66 9.04 13.91 3.94
CA CYS A 66 9.33 12.90 2.93
C CYS A 66 10.71 13.14 2.30
N GLY A 67 11.61 12.16 2.43
CA GLY A 67 12.96 12.27 1.89
C GLY A 67 13.81 13.40 2.49
N GLY A 68 13.45 13.91 3.68
CA GLY A 68 14.12 15.02 4.36
C GLY A 68 13.43 16.38 4.22
N ASP A 69 12.46 16.52 3.31
CA ASP A 69 11.71 17.76 3.07
C ASP A 69 10.34 17.70 3.75
N PHE A 70 9.88 18.81 4.34
CA PHE A 70 8.50 18.95 4.77
C PHE A 70 7.60 19.14 3.56
N ILE A 71 6.54 18.36 3.48
CA ILE A 71 5.56 18.40 2.38
C ILE A 71 4.13 18.34 2.93
N GLU A 72 3.17 18.75 2.11
CA GLU A 72 1.75 18.53 2.37
C GLU A 72 1.36 17.11 1.98
N ILE A 73 0.28 16.59 2.59
CA ILE A 73 -0.16 15.20 2.37
C ILE A 73 -0.53 14.94 0.92
N ASP A 74 -1.13 15.92 0.23
CA ASP A 74 -1.52 15.83 -1.18
C ASP A 74 -0.32 15.69 -2.14
N GLN A 75 0.86 16.18 -1.74
CA GLN A 75 2.10 16.07 -2.50
C GLN A 75 2.78 14.71 -2.37
N LEU A 76 2.38 13.91 -1.36
CA LEU A 76 3.02 12.62 -1.07
C LEU A 76 2.89 11.64 -2.24
N CYS A 77 1.73 11.58 -2.87
CA CYS A 77 1.49 10.71 -4.03
C CYS A 77 2.51 10.97 -5.14
N ASP A 78 2.70 12.22 -5.53
CA ASP A 78 3.63 12.58 -6.62
C ASP A 78 5.08 12.32 -6.23
N ARG A 79 5.47 12.62 -5.00
CA ARG A 79 6.83 12.32 -4.49
C ARG A 79 7.14 10.83 -4.52
N VAL A 80 6.19 9.98 -4.13
CA VAL A 80 6.35 8.51 -4.20
C VAL A 80 6.43 8.03 -5.64
N LYS A 81 5.61 8.57 -6.54
CA LYS A 81 5.65 8.23 -7.96
C LYS A 81 6.99 8.57 -8.59
N ASP A 82 7.51 9.76 -8.35
CA ASP A 82 8.81 10.21 -8.85
C ASP A 82 9.94 9.33 -8.31
N PHE A 83 9.89 8.99 -7.02
CA PHE A 83 10.86 8.09 -6.39
C PHE A 83 10.85 6.71 -7.02
N VAL A 84 9.68 6.10 -7.18
CA VAL A 84 9.54 4.75 -7.73
C VAL A 84 9.87 4.70 -9.22
N LYS A 85 9.45 5.70 -10.01
CA LYS A 85 9.73 5.75 -11.44
C LYS A 85 11.21 5.96 -11.75
N ASN A 86 11.85 6.84 -11.01
CA ASN A 86 13.21 7.32 -11.29
C ASN A 86 13.45 7.49 -12.80
N GLU A 87 12.64 8.32 -13.48
CA GLU A 87 12.64 8.42 -14.95
C GLU A 87 14.03 8.68 -15.52
N ASN A 88 14.77 9.58 -14.90
CA ASN A 88 16.08 10.03 -15.34
C ASN A 88 17.24 9.14 -14.85
N ASN A 89 16.97 8.01 -14.21
CA ASN A 89 17.97 7.16 -13.56
C ASN A 89 18.96 7.95 -12.67
N SER A 90 18.41 8.87 -11.86
CA SER A 90 19.17 9.69 -10.95
C SER A 90 19.95 8.84 -9.93
N PRO A 91 21.19 9.18 -9.59
CA PRO A 91 21.99 8.44 -8.61
C PRO A 91 21.43 8.50 -7.19
N ASN A 92 20.59 9.48 -6.87
CA ASN A 92 19.96 9.68 -5.57
C ASN A 92 18.59 8.96 -5.42
N LEU A 93 18.11 8.35 -6.50
CA LEU A 93 16.84 7.62 -6.53
C LEU A 93 17.09 6.11 -6.72
N PRO A 94 16.09 5.26 -6.52
CA PRO A 94 16.24 3.80 -6.61
C PRO A 94 16.89 3.36 -7.91
N GLU A 95 17.87 2.47 -7.78
CA GLU A 95 18.59 1.95 -8.95
C GLU A 95 17.66 1.12 -9.84
N LYS A 96 17.84 1.29 -11.15
CA LYS A 96 17.18 0.47 -12.15
C LYS A 96 18.04 -0.71 -12.53
N HIS A 97 17.43 -1.88 -12.66
CA HIS A 97 18.07 -3.05 -13.23
C HIS A 97 17.17 -3.75 -14.23
N ALA A 98 17.77 -4.48 -15.14
CA ALA A 98 17.03 -5.22 -16.14
C ALA A 98 16.40 -6.48 -15.51
N LYS A 99 15.10 -6.63 -15.69
CA LYS A 99 14.34 -7.79 -15.24
C LYS A 99 13.43 -8.27 -16.37
N ASN A 100 13.39 -9.58 -16.57
CA ASN A 100 12.48 -10.17 -17.54
C ASN A 100 11.14 -10.46 -16.86
N ILE A 101 10.09 -9.75 -17.27
CA ILE A 101 8.74 -9.90 -16.73
C ILE A 101 7.85 -10.53 -17.80
N PRO A 102 7.08 -11.57 -17.46
CA PRO A 102 6.11 -12.17 -18.38
C PRO A 102 5.22 -11.09 -19.01
N LEU A 103 4.88 -11.22 -20.30
CA LEU A 103 4.08 -10.28 -21.08
C LEU A 103 4.69 -8.89 -21.35
N LEU A 104 5.66 -8.44 -20.55
CA LEU A 104 6.32 -7.14 -20.71
C LEU A 104 7.73 -7.25 -21.31
N GLY A 105 8.34 -8.47 -21.25
CA GLY A 105 9.71 -8.69 -21.72
C GLY A 105 10.76 -8.11 -20.76
N VAL A 106 11.94 -7.80 -21.29
CA VAL A 106 13.03 -7.22 -20.49
C VAL A 106 12.74 -5.73 -20.25
N CYS A 107 12.51 -5.40 -18.99
CA CYS A 107 12.18 -4.05 -18.53
C CYS A 107 13.23 -3.57 -17.52
N ALA A 108 13.47 -2.25 -17.50
CA ALA A 108 14.24 -1.60 -16.45
C ALA A 108 13.33 -1.28 -15.27
N VAL A 109 13.51 -1.96 -14.15
CA VAL A 109 12.64 -1.86 -12.97
C VAL A 109 13.39 -1.34 -11.75
N THR A 110 12.67 -0.72 -10.83
CA THR A 110 13.16 -0.22 -9.53
C THR A 110 12.64 -1.07 -8.39
N ASP A 111 12.54 -2.39 -8.54
CA ASP A 111 11.89 -3.29 -7.58
C ASP A 111 12.62 -3.44 -6.22
N LYS A 112 13.81 -2.82 -6.07
CA LYS A 112 14.54 -2.76 -4.80
C LYS A 112 14.19 -1.54 -3.93
N HIS A 113 13.28 -0.66 -4.41
CA HIS A 113 12.83 0.47 -3.62
C HIS A 113 12.01 0.03 -2.41
N VAL A 114 12.07 0.81 -1.33
CA VAL A 114 11.24 0.65 -0.13
C VAL A 114 10.76 2.02 0.32
N VAL A 115 9.48 2.17 0.58
CA VAL A 115 8.90 3.34 1.24
C VAL A 115 8.75 3.01 2.72
N SER A 116 9.58 3.64 3.56
CA SER A 116 9.58 3.42 5.01
C SER A 116 8.73 4.48 5.69
N VAL A 117 7.61 4.06 6.28
CA VAL A 117 6.70 4.95 7.01
C VAL A 117 7.01 4.86 8.50
N GLN A 118 7.26 6.02 9.11
CA GLN A 118 7.50 6.15 10.53
C GLN A 118 6.54 7.19 11.11
N THR A 119 5.71 6.77 12.05
CA THR A 119 4.78 7.65 12.75
C THR A 119 5.20 7.84 14.20
N ASP A 120 4.89 9.02 14.75
CA ASP A 120 5.00 9.26 16.19
C ASP A 120 3.82 8.60 16.91
N ARG A 121 4.01 8.17 18.16
CA ARG A 121 2.93 7.59 19.00
C ARG A 121 1.77 8.54 19.23
N GLY A 122 2.00 9.86 19.15
CA GLY A 122 0.99 10.89 19.28
C GLY A 122 0.24 11.23 17.97
N THR A 123 0.63 10.63 16.84
CA THR A 123 -0.01 10.91 15.56
C THR A 123 -1.46 10.46 15.55
N SER A 124 -2.38 11.33 15.10
CA SER A 124 -3.79 10.97 15.00
C SER A 124 -4.01 9.89 13.95
N TYR A 125 -4.93 8.96 14.22
CA TYR A 125 -5.27 7.89 13.29
C TYR A 125 -5.73 8.42 11.92
N ASN A 126 -6.42 9.55 11.88
CA ASN A 126 -6.88 10.14 10.62
C ASN A 126 -5.70 10.55 9.71
N VAL A 127 -4.67 11.19 10.28
CA VAL A 127 -3.47 11.57 9.53
C VAL A 127 -2.71 10.32 9.03
N TYR A 128 -2.55 9.33 9.89
CA TYR A 128 -1.97 8.05 9.50
C TYR A 128 -2.72 7.40 8.33
N PHE A 129 -4.05 7.37 8.41
CA PHE A 129 -4.89 6.79 7.36
C PHE A 129 -4.80 7.57 6.04
N GLN A 130 -4.76 8.91 6.10
CA GLN A 130 -4.56 9.74 4.91
C GLN A 130 -3.21 9.45 4.23
N VAL A 131 -2.14 9.34 5.00
CA VAL A 131 -0.81 8.98 4.48
C VAL A 131 -0.84 7.61 3.80
N GLN A 132 -1.45 6.61 4.43
CA GLN A 132 -1.58 5.27 3.84
C GLN A 132 -2.37 5.31 2.52
N ASN A 133 -3.45 6.08 2.46
CA ASN A 133 -4.24 6.24 1.24
C ASN A 133 -3.44 6.86 0.10
N GLU A 134 -2.65 7.92 0.39
CA GLU A 134 -1.81 8.56 -0.62
C GLU A 134 -0.72 7.62 -1.14
N LEU A 135 -0.12 6.80 -0.27
CA LEU A 135 0.84 5.79 -0.68
C LEU A 135 0.23 4.74 -1.60
N VAL A 136 -0.93 4.19 -1.23
CA VAL A 136 -1.66 3.22 -2.06
C VAL A 136 -2.09 3.85 -3.38
N ARG A 137 -2.57 5.10 -3.36
CA ARG A 137 -2.95 5.87 -4.55
C ARG A 137 -1.76 5.98 -5.51
N ALA A 138 -0.56 6.31 -5.02
CA ALA A 138 0.64 6.42 -5.84
C ALA A 138 0.93 5.12 -6.61
N TYR A 139 0.90 3.97 -5.95
CA TYR A 139 1.10 2.69 -6.62
C TYR A 139 -0.01 2.34 -7.60
N ASN A 140 -1.26 2.66 -7.28
CA ASN A 140 -2.38 2.42 -8.18
C ASN A 140 -2.27 3.28 -9.45
N GLU A 141 -1.94 4.56 -9.31
CA GLU A 141 -1.72 5.46 -10.45
C GLU A 141 -0.55 4.99 -11.33
N LEU A 142 0.58 4.58 -10.72
CA LEU A 142 1.72 4.01 -11.46
C LEU A 142 1.32 2.77 -12.27
N ARG A 143 0.55 1.88 -11.66
CA ARG A 143 0.06 0.67 -12.32
C ARG A 143 -0.94 0.99 -13.42
N ASP A 144 -1.83 1.94 -13.22
CA ASP A 144 -2.79 2.40 -14.22
C ASP A 144 -2.09 3.05 -15.42
N GLU A 145 -1.10 3.91 -15.18
CA GLU A 145 -0.30 4.54 -16.23
C GLU A 145 0.41 3.49 -17.09
N LEU A 146 1.09 2.52 -16.45
CA LEU A 146 1.77 1.44 -17.15
C LEU A 146 0.80 0.55 -17.91
N SER A 147 -0.34 0.20 -17.30
CA SER A 147 -1.38 -0.64 -17.92
C SER A 147 -1.99 0.01 -19.14
N LYS A 148 -2.30 1.30 -19.07
CA LYS A 148 -2.78 2.07 -20.22
C LYS A 148 -1.77 2.11 -21.34
N ALA A 149 -0.49 2.35 -21.01
CA ALA A 149 0.59 2.44 -21.99
C ALA A 149 0.87 1.10 -22.69
N LYS A 150 0.77 -0.02 -21.98
CA LYS A 150 1.11 -1.36 -22.50
C LYS A 150 -0.08 -2.11 -23.07
N PHE A 151 -1.24 -2.02 -22.43
CA PHE A 151 -2.42 -2.85 -22.75
C PHE A 151 -3.66 -2.02 -23.11
N GLY A 152 -3.60 -0.69 -23.09
CA GLY A 152 -4.71 0.20 -23.45
C GLY A 152 -5.90 0.17 -22.49
N LYS A 153 -5.76 -0.46 -21.32
CA LYS A 153 -6.80 -0.60 -20.29
C LYS A 153 -6.27 -0.17 -18.92
N LEU A 154 -7.20 0.17 -18.02
CA LEU A 154 -6.87 0.39 -16.60
C LEU A 154 -6.42 -0.92 -15.95
N TYR A 155 -5.57 -0.84 -14.93
CA TYR A 155 -5.07 -1.98 -14.19
C TYR A 155 -6.19 -2.89 -13.65
N GLY A 156 -7.25 -2.32 -13.07
CA GLY A 156 -8.39 -3.09 -12.56
C GLY A 156 -9.26 -3.76 -13.63
N ALA A 157 -9.11 -3.39 -14.92
CA ALA A 157 -9.83 -3.99 -16.03
C ALA A 157 -9.02 -5.06 -16.79
N LEU A 158 -7.80 -5.37 -16.30
CA LEU A 158 -6.96 -6.43 -16.82
C LEU A 158 -7.30 -7.77 -16.15
N ASP A 159 -6.99 -8.86 -16.84
CA ASP A 159 -7.01 -10.20 -16.27
C ASP A 159 -5.88 -10.41 -15.24
N ASP A 160 -5.96 -11.51 -14.49
CA ASP A 160 -5.03 -11.79 -13.40
C ASP A 160 -3.57 -11.92 -13.86
N GLU A 161 -3.32 -12.43 -15.05
CA GLU A 161 -1.98 -12.62 -15.62
C GLU A 161 -1.32 -11.27 -15.95
N HIS A 162 -2.05 -10.38 -16.64
CA HIS A 162 -1.58 -9.03 -16.94
C HIS A 162 -1.43 -8.20 -15.67
N GLN A 163 -2.35 -8.32 -14.70
CA GLN A 163 -2.22 -7.66 -13.40
C GLN A 163 -0.98 -8.14 -12.64
N ALA A 164 -0.66 -9.45 -12.69
CA ALA A 164 0.54 -9.99 -12.07
C ALA A 164 1.81 -9.40 -12.68
N ALA A 165 1.90 -9.29 -14.00
CA ALA A 165 3.02 -8.66 -14.69
C ALA A 165 3.21 -7.18 -14.29
N ILE A 166 2.12 -6.42 -14.19
CA ILE A 166 2.17 -5.02 -13.73
C ILE A 166 2.59 -4.92 -12.26
N ARG A 167 2.11 -5.82 -11.38
CA ARG A 167 2.55 -5.87 -9.97
C ARG A 167 4.03 -6.21 -9.82
N GLU A 168 4.53 -7.05 -10.71
CA GLU A 168 5.95 -7.41 -10.73
C GLU A 168 6.84 -6.25 -11.20
N TYR A 169 6.32 -5.39 -12.10
CA TYR A 169 7.01 -4.18 -12.53
C TYR A 169 7.02 -3.10 -11.44
N TYR A 170 5.88 -2.84 -10.79
CA TYR A 170 5.72 -1.91 -9.67
C TYR A 170 5.24 -2.64 -8.41
N PRO A 171 6.15 -3.36 -7.72
CA PRO A 171 5.80 -4.02 -6.47
C PRO A 171 5.57 -2.97 -5.37
N GLN A 172 4.48 -3.11 -4.65
CA GLN A 172 4.16 -2.23 -3.52
C GLN A 172 5.02 -2.65 -2.32
N LYS A 173 6.06 -1.88 -2.03
CA LYS A 173 6.99 -2.11 -0.93
C LYS A 173 6.91 -0.98 0.08
N ILE A 174 5.94 -1.09 0.97
CA ILE A 174 5.75 -0.18 2.10
C ILE A 174 6.15 -0.93 3.36
N SER A 175 7.13 -0.39 4.09
CA SER A 175 7.57 -0.88 5.39
C SER A 175 7.15 0.10 6.47
N GLU A 176 6.63 -0.39 7.58
CA GLU A 176 6.36 0.43 8.75
C GLU A 176 7.47 0.21 9.79
N ALA A 177 8.10 1.30 10.16
CA ALA A 177 9.02 1.31 11.27
C ALA A 177 8.24 1.47 12.60
N GLU A 178 8.77 0.90 13.68
CA GLU A 178 8.15 1.06 14.99
C GLU A 178 8.00 2.55 15.37
N PRO A 179 6.86 2.94 15.96
CA PRO A 179 6.63 4.31 16.40
C PRO A 179 7.68 4.73 17.42
N LYS A 180 8.44 5.79 17.13
CA LYS A 180 9.40 6.38 18.07
C LYS A 180 8.78 7.60 18.72
N ASN A 181 9.12 7.83 19.99
CA ASN A 181 8.80 9.11 20.66
C ASN A 181 9.82 10.16 20.21
N TYR A 182 9.41 11.05 19.33
CA TYR A 182 10.17 12.25 19.01
C TYR A 182 9.64 13.40 19.89
N GLY A 183 10.18 13.55 21.11
CA GLY A 183 9.85 14.71 21.95
C GLY A 183 9.37 14.42 23.38
N GLY A 184 9.66 13.24 23.93
CA GLY A 184 9.57 13.01 25.37
C GLY A 184 10.87 13.42 26.05
N THR A 185 10.93 14.61 26.63
CA THR A 185 11.81 14.86 27.75
C THR A 185 11.34 14.01 28.93
N ASP A 186 12.22 13.14 29.43
CA ASP A 186 12.09 12.51 30.75
C ASP A 186 11.93 13.56 31.86
#